data_8a786aaebc1bd5f88846c36dc0e65613
#
_entry.id   8a786aaebc1bd5f88846c36dc0e65613
#
_cell.length_a   1.000
_cell.length_b   1.000
_cell.length_c   1.000
_cell.angle_alpha   90.00
_cell.angle_beta   90.00
_cell.angle_gamma   90.00
#
_symmetry.space_group_name_H-M   'P 1'
#
loop_
_entity.id
_entity.type
_entity.pdbx_description
1 polymer ?
#
loop_
_entity_poly.entity_id
_entity_poly.type
_entity_poly.pdbx_seq_one_letter_code
_entity_poly.pdbx_strand_id
1 'polypeptide(L)'
;NGVTNGSGLIVMNFTTLGETVFRGNASVVNGQFEFSFVVPQDIRIPVGNGKISFYAKRDMPSLDNQTGYDRTIQIGGVNVNAVSDTNPPTVRLHMNDEGFVSGGITNCSPILLAFLEDENGINTASGIGHDIVAILDGDESNPYVLNEYYETNNDDYTSGFVRFPFRDLTPGLHTILFKAWDVYNNLVTAEIQFNAICSDDGLRVERVLNYPNPFVSY
;
A
#
# COMPACT_ATOMS: atom_id res chain seq x y z
N ASN A 1 0.63 -12.15 26.21
CA ASN A 1 1.84 -12.87 25.79
C ASN A 1 2.95 -12.68 26.82
N GLY A 2 3.76 -13.69 27.05
CA GLY A 2 4.90 -13.62 27.97
C GLY A 2 6.10 -14.37 27.39
N VAL A 3 7.29 -13.88 27.67
CA VAL A 3 8.56 -14.53 27.33
C VAL A 3 9.27 -14.86 28.63
N THR A 4 9.79 -16.08 28.74
CA THR A 4 10.59 -16.49 29.91
C THR A 4 12.07 -16.51 29.55
N ASN A 5 12.93 -16.17 30.52
CA ASN A 5 14.35 -16.47 30.38
C ASN A 5 14.59 -17.99 30.38
N GLY A 6 15.75 -18.44 29.93
CA GLY A 6 16.07 -19.86 29.81
C GLY A 6 15.94 -20.68 31.11
N SER A 7 15.89 -20.07 32.31
CA SER A 7 15.65 -20.67 33.60
C SER A 7 14.17 -20.68 34.03
N GLY A 8 13.29 -20.01 33.30
CA GLY A 8 11.86 -19.88 33.65
C GLY A 8 11.56 -19.01 34.88
N LEU A 9 12.59 -18.43 35.52
CA LEU A 9 12.45 -17.65 36.74
C LEU A 9 11.97 -16.21 36.52
N ILE A 10 12.16 -15.68 35.31
CA ILE A 10 11.75 -14.33 34.96
C ILE A 10 10.74 -14.45 33.83
N VAL A 11 9.54 -13.95 34.04
CA VAL A 11 8.47 -13.83 33.03
C VAL A 11 8.30 -12.36 32.69
N MET A 12 8.61 -11.99 31.47
CA MET A 12 8.30 -10.68 30.94
C MET A 12 6.94 -10.75 30.24
N ASN A 13 5.93 -10.10 30.83
CA ASN A 13 4.63 -9.96 30.19
C ASN A 13 4.65 -8.75 29.27
N PHE A 14 4.17 -8.91 28.06
CA PHE A 14 4.00 -7.82 27.11
C PHE A 14 2.66 -7.95 26.40
N THR A 15 2.12 -6.83 26.00
CA THR A 15 0.94 -6.73 25.13
C THR A 15 1.40 -6.38 23.73
N THR A 16 1.05 -7.20 22.77
CA THR A 16 1.18 -6.81 21.36
C THR A 16 0.07 -5.82 21.03
N LEU A 17 0.37 -4.83 20.21
CA LEU A 17 -0.66 -4.04 19.56
C LEU A 17 -1.48 -5.02 18.71
N GLY A 18 -2.79 -4.80 18.64
CA GLY A 18 -3.67 -5.48 17.70
C GLY A 18 -3.38 -5.06 16.26
N GLU A 19 -4.23 -5.49 15.36
CA GLU A 19 -4.14 -5.15 13.95
C GLU A 19 -4.35 -3.66 13.73
N THR A 20 -3.69 -3.11 12.71
CA THR A 20 -3.91 -1.73 12.28
C THR A 20 -5.25 -1.65 11.58
N VAL A 21 -6.15 -0.81 12.09
CA VAL A 21 -7.49 -0.60 11.52
C VAL A 21 -7.47 0.43 10.42
N PHE A 22 -6.67 1.48 10.60
CA PHE A 22 -6.54 2.58 9.66
C PHE A 22 -5.17 3.25 9.79
N ARG A 23 -4.66 3.69 8.64
CA ARG A 23 -3.48 4.56 8.55
C ARG A 23 -3.77 5.63 7.52
N GLY A 24 -3.57 6.89 7.87
CA GLY A 24 -3.84 8.01 6.97
C GLY A 24 -3.04 9.26 7.32
N ASN A 25 -3.11 10.23 6.42
CA ASN A 25 -2.44 11.52 6.51
C ASN A 25 -3.45 12.65 6.65
N ALA A 26 -3.15 13.62 7.51
CA ALA A 26 -3.98 14.81 7.69
C ALA A 26 -3.12 16.06 7.79
N SER A 27 -3.60 17.14 7.20
CA SER A 27 -2.98 18.45 7.25
C SER A 27 -3.16 19.09 8.63
N VAL A 28 -2.09 19.69 9.16
CA VAL A 28 -2.16 20.44 10.42
C VAL A 28 -2.22 21.94 10.11
N VAL A 29 -3.32 22.58 10.47
CA VAL A 29 -3.54 24.03 10.27
C VAL A 29 -3.75 24.69 11.63
N ASN A 30 -2.91 25.67 11.97
CA ASN A 30 -2.96 26.36 13.27
C ASN A 30 -2.91 25.42 14.49
N GLY A 31 -2.17 24.31 14.38
CA GLY A 31 -2.05 23.31 15.46
C GLY A 31 -3.24 22.38 15.60
N GLN A 32 -4.18 22.40 14.67
CA GLN A 32 -5.35 21.54 14.64
C GLN A 32 -5.34 20.66 13.40
N PHE A 33 -5.84 19.44 13.52
CA PHE A 33 -6.07 18.50 12.41
C PHE A 33 -7.36 17.76 12.63
N GLU A 34 -7.96 17.31 11.54
CA GLU A 34 -9.15 16.48 11.53
C GLU A 34 -8.95 15.35 10.53
N PHE A 35 -9.47 14.18 10.83
CA PHE A 35 -9.49 13.06 9.92
C PHE A 35 -10.75 12.23 10.14
N SER A 36 -11.20 11.56 9.09
CA SER A 36 -12.31 10.63 9.10
C SER A 36 -11.90 9.35 8.40
N PHE A 37 -12.50 8.24 8.76
CA PHE A 37 -12.37 6.97 8.07
C PHE A 37 -13.54 6.05 8.41
N VAL A 38 -13.77 5.05 7.59
CA VAL A 38 -14.75 3.98 7.84
C VAL A 38 -14.00 2.76 8.37
N VAL A 39 -14.49 2.22 9.48
CA VAL A 39 -13.93 0.98 10.07
C VAL A 39 -14.30 -0.20 9.17
N PRO A 40 -13.33 -1.00 8.68
CA PRO A 40 -13.62 -2.13 7.82
C PRO A 40 -14.57 -3.15 8.45
N GLN A 41 -15.42 -3.74 7.63
CA GLN A 41 -16.44 -4.73 8.06
C GLN A 41 -15.81 -5.98 8.69
N ASP A 42 -14.57 -6.30 8.33
CA ASP A 42 -13.85 -7.47 8.83
C ASP A 42 -13.42 -7.38 10.28
N ILE A 43 -13.42 -6.20 10.84
CA ILE A 43 -12.97 -6.00 12.20
C ILE A 43 -13.95 -6.65 13.17
N ARG A 44 -13.71 -7.91 13.43
CA ARG A 44 -14.44 -8.72 14.41
C ARG A 44 -14.00 -8.35 15.82
N ILE A 45 -14.35 -7.19 16.29
CA ILE A 45 -13.94 -6.80 17.61
C ILE A 45 -15.15 -6.83 18.53
N PRO A 46 -15.15 -7.64 19.61
CA PRO A 46 -15.91 -7.26 20.78
C PRO A 46 -15.41 -5.86 21.17
N VAL A 47 -16.33 -4.95 21.44
CA VAL A 47 -15.98 -3.58 21.84
C VAL A 47 -14.80 -3.60 22.81
N GLY A 48 -13.71 -2.97 22.45
CA GLY A 48 -12.46 -2.96 23.20
C GLY A 48 -11.73 -1.63 23.09
N ASN A 49 -10.71 -1.47 23.92
CA ASN A 49 -9.89 -0.27 23.88
C ASN A 49 -8.95 -0.30 22.67
N GLY A 50 -9.02 0.74 21.87
CA GLY A 50 -8.08 1.00 20.77
C GLY A 50 -6.93 1.90 21.19
N LYS A 51 -6.02 2.13 20.24
CA LYS A 51 -4.97 3.12 20.35
C LYS A 51 -4.87 3.90 19.04
N ILE A 52 -4.89 5.22 19.13
CA ILE A 52 -4.48 6.10 18.03
C ILE A 52 -3.07 6.61 18.34
N SER A 53 -2.20 6.58 17.35
CA SER A 53 -0.86 7.17 17.43
C SER A 53 -0.73 8.26 16.37
N PHE A 54 -0.16 9.39 16.76
CA PHE A 54 0.02 10.56 15.92
C PHE A 54 1.50 10.84 15.75
N TYR A 55 1.88 11.23 14.54
CA TYR A 55 3.18 11.80 14.22
C TYR A 55 2.95 13.04 13.36
N ALA A 56 3.38 14.20 13.84
CA ALA A 56 3.31 15.44 13.07
C ALA A 56 4.73 15.93 12.76
N LYS A 57 4.93 16.41 11.54
CA LYS A 57 6.18 17.04 11.11
C LYS A 57 5.91 18.40 10.48
N ARG A 58 6.87 19.30 10.64
CA ARG A 58 6.90 20.59 9.97
C ARG A 58 8.27 20.80 9.36
N ASP A 59 8.29 21.06 8.05
CA ASP A 59 9.55 21.24 7.33
C ASP A 59 10.02 22.71 7.29
N MET A 60 9.10 23.67 7.46
CA MET A 60 9.38 25.10 7.41
C MET A 60 8.65 25.84 8.56
N PRO A 61 9.20 26.90 9.16
CA PRO A 61 10.51 27.52 8.92
C PRO A 61 11.67 26.76 9.55
N SER A 62 11.40 25.75 10.37
CA SER A 62 12.39 24.85 10.99
C SER A 62 11.81 23.44 11.06
N LEU A 63 12.65 22.44 10.86
CA LEU A 63 12.29 21.05 11.09
C LEU A 63 11.85 20.88 12.56
N ASP A 64 10.62 20.39 12.73
CA ASP A 64 10.06 20.11 14.05
C ASP A 64 9.17 18.87 13.96
N ASN A 65 9.31 17.98 14.91
CA ASN A 65 8.58 16.71 14.96
C ASN A 65 7.88 16.56 16.31
N GLN A 66 6.65 16.12 16.28
CA GLN A 66 5.89 15.81 17.47
C GLN A 66 5.20 14.45 17.36
N THR A 67 5.10 13.76 18.49
CA THR A 67 4.39 12.47 18.57
C THR A 67 3.37 12.53 19.70
N GLY A 68 2.28 11.81 19.52
CA GLY A 68 1.26 11.69 20.54
C GLY A 68 0.49 10.39 20.38
N TYR A 69 -0.32 10.06 21.37
CA TYR A 69 -1.23 8.92 21.28
C TYR A 69 -2.44 9.14 22.18
N ASP A 70 -3.54 8.45 21.83
CA ASP A 70 -4.75 8.30 22.65
C ASP A 70 -5.11 6.81 22.79
N ARG A 71 -5.48 6.40 24.00
CA ARG A 71 -5.95 5.04 24.35
C ARG A 71 -7.35 5.04 24.97
N THR A 72 -8.01 6.18 24.93
CA THR A 72 -9.35 6.32 25.53
C THR A 72 -10.46 5.95 24.56
N ILE A 73 -10.11 5.76 23.28
CA ILE A 73 -11.05 5.34 22.25
C ILE A 73 -11.49 3.89 22.45
N GLN A 74 -12.72 3.61 22.05
CA GLN A 74 -13.22 2.24 21.94
C GLN A 74 -13.56 1.94 20.48
N ILE A 75 -13.20 0.75 20.05
CA ILE A 75 -13.46 0.25 18.70
C ILE A 75 -14.19 -1.09 18.83
N GLY A 76 -15.18 -1.32 17.99
CA GLY A 76 -15.89 -2.60 17.94
C GLY A 76 -17.40 -2.42 17.84
N GLY A 77 -18.08 -3.56 17.77
CA GLY A 77 -19.52 -3.61 17.53
C GLY A 77 -19.85 -3.58 16.03
N VAL A 78 -21.15 -3.61 15.75
CA VAL A 78 -21.69 -3.60 14.38
C VAL A 78 -22.63 -2.40 14.23
N ASN A 79 -22.40 -1.59 13.20
CA ASN A 79 -23.34 -0.56 12.82
C ASN A 79 -24.50 -1.20 12.03
N VAL A 80 -25.61 -1.48 12.70
CA VAL A 80 -26.80 -2.08 12.08
C VAL A 80 -27.47 -1.19 11.02
N ASN A 81 -27.12 0.09 10.97
CA ASN A 81 -27.61 1.07 10.00
C ASN A 81 -26.59 1.38 8.89
N ALA A 82 -25.52 0.62 8.80
CA ALA A 82 -24.55 0.78 7.70
C ALA A 82 -25.26 0.57 6.35
N VAL A 83 -25.02 1.46 5.43
CA VAL A 83 -25.52 1.32 4.05
C VAL A 83 -24.74 0.19 3.39
N SER A 84 -25.44 -0.69 2.67
CA SER A 84 -24.77 -1.75 1.90
C SER A 84 -24.06 -1.12 0.72
N ASP A 85 -22.82 -1.53 0.52
CA ASP A 85 -22.02 -1.21 -0.65
C ASP A 85 -21.62 -2.49 -1.37
N THR A 86 -21.68 -2.47 -2.70
CA THR A 86 -21.32 -3.58 -3.58
C THR A 86 -20.39 -3.14 -4.72
N ASN A 87 -19.94 -1.88 -4.69
CA ASN A 87 -19.03 -1.35 -5.69
C ASN A 87 -17.59 -1.68 -5.28
N PRO A 88 -16.80 -2.35 -6.11
CA PRO A 88 -15.39 -2.54 -5.79
C PRO A 88 -14.59 -1.25 -5.98
N PRO A 89 -13.47 -1.09 -5.27
CA PRO A 89 -12.58 0.03 -5.49
C PRO A 89 -12.03 0.05 -6.92
N THR A 90 -11.55 1.19 -7.35
CA THR A 90 -10.81 1.32 -8.61
C THR A 90 -9.32 1.30 -8.36
N VAL A 91 -8.55 0.76 -9.30
CA VAL A 91 -7.08 0.71 -9.21
C VAL A 91 -6.41 1.00 -10.54
N ARG A 92 -5.35 1.80 -10.51
CA ARG A 92 -4.46 2.05 -11.66
C ARG A 92 -3.05 1.65 -11.29
N LEU A 93 -2.42 0.80 -12.11
CA LEU A 93 -1.09 0.27 -11.87
C LEU A 93 -0.07 0.88 -12.82
N HIS A 94 1.10 1.22 -12.29
CA HIS A 94 2.25 1.69 -13.05
C HIS A 94 3.54 1.11 -12.47
N MET A 95 4.62 1.15 -13.26
CA MET A 95 5.95 0.81 -12.79
C MET A 95 6.84 2.05 -12.87
N ASN A 96 7.54 2.35 -11.80
CA ASN A 96 8.47 3.47 -11.62
C ASN A 96 7.83 4.87 -11.67
N ASP A 97 6.98 5.15 -12.65
CA ASP A 97 6.28 6.43 -12.82
C ASP A 97 4.91 6.24 -13.50
N GLU A 98 4.06 7.26 -13.43
CA GLU A 98 2.70 7.21 -13.97
C GLU A 98 2.64 7.21 -15.51
N GLY A 99 3.72 7.51 -16.19
CA GLY A 99 3.81 7.41 -17.65
C GLY A 99 4.05 5.99 -18.14
N PHE A 100 4.29 5.03 -17.24
CA PHE A 100 4.54 3.64 -17.60
C PHE A 100 3.29 3.00 -18.22
N VAL A 101 3.51 2.31 -19.35
CA VAL A 101 2.47 1.53 -20.04
C VAL A 101 2.79 0.04 -19.87
N SER A 102 1.76 -0.75 -19.57
CA SER A 102 1.89 -2.22 -19.41
C SER A 102 2.57 -2.85 -20.63
N GLY A 103 3.54 -3.74 -20.40
CA GLY A 103 4.44 -4.31 -21.41
C GLY A 103 5.73 -3.52 -21.62
N GLY A 104 5.89 -2.37 -20.96
CA GLY A 104 7.08 -1.53 -21.04
C GLY A 104 8.32 -2.14 -20.36
N ILE A 105 9.43 -1.43 -20.44
CA ILE A 105 10.73 -1.85 -19.91
C ILE A 105 10.98 -1.20 -18.56
N THR A 106 11.52 -1.99 -17.62
CA THR A 106 12.00 -1.54 -16.31
C THR A 106 13.44 -2.00 -16.06
N ASN A 107 14.03 -1.51 -14.95
CA ASN A 107 15.22 -2.16 -14.37
C ASN A 107 14.80 -3.40 -13.54
N CYS A 108 15.78 -4.12 -12.98
CA CYS A 108 15.52 -5.31 -12.15
C CYS A 108 15.13 -4.99 -10.69
N SER A 109 15.05 -3.73 -10.34
CA SER A 109 14.55 -3.27 -9.02
C SER A 109 13.53 -2.15 -9.21
N PRO A 110 12.40 -2.44 -9.91
CA PRO A 110 11.40 -1.42 -10.21
C PRO A 110 10.51 -1.13 -9.00
N ILE A 111 9.83 0.00 -9.06
CA ILE A 111 8.83 0.39 -8.06
C ILE A 111 7.45 0.16 -8.64
N LEU A 112 6.63 -0.65 -7.97
CA LEU A 112 5.20 -0.73 -8.25
C LEU A 112 4.51 0.50 -7.66
N LEU A 113 3.71 1.16 -8.47
CA LEU A 113 2.80 2.22 -8.07
C LEU A 113 1.37 1.74 -8.32
N ALA A 114 0.53 1.72 -7.27
CA ALA A 114 -0.88 1.41 -7.39
C ALA A 114 -1.68 2.56 -6.78
N PHE A 115 -2.51 3.22 -7.56
CA PHE A 115 -3.41 4.28 -7.12
C PHE A 115 -4.79 3.69 -6.94
N LEU A 116 -5.35 3.84 -5.74
CA LEU A 116 -6.64 3.27 -5.36
C LEU A 116 -7.61 4.38 -4.97
N GLU A 117 -8.87 4.20 -5.36
CA GLU A 117 -9.97 5.11 -5.01
C GLU A 117 -11.23 4.29 -4.72
N ASP A 118 -11.94 4.65 -3.65
CA ASP A 118 -13.20 4.06 -3.25
C ASP A 118 -14.01 5.05 -2.41
N GLU A 119 -15.32 5.16 -2.60
CA GLU A 119 -16.18 6.12 -1.91
C GLU A 119 -16.26 5.92 -0.39
N ASN A 120 -15.99 4.71 0.10
CA ASN A 120 -16.03 4.37 1.53
C ASN A 120 -14.63 4.15 2.12
N GLY A 121 -13.62 4.05 1.24
CA GLY A 121 -12.21 3.89 1.58
C GLY A 121 -11.68 2.47 1.41
N ILE A 122 -10.37 2.37 1.35
CA ILE A 122 -9.64 1.13 1.13
C ILE A 122 -9.44 0.39 2.45
N ASN A 123 -9.65 -0.93 2.45
CA ASN A 123 -9.37 -1.77 3.60
C ASN A 123 -7.85 -1.91 3.79
N THR A 124 -7.34 -1.29 4.84
CA THR A 124 -5.92 -1.37 5.22
C THR A 124 -5.67 -2.27 6.42
N ALA A 125 -6.74 -2.86 6.98
CA ALA A 125 -6.61 -3.81 8.08
C ALA A 125 -5.91 -5.08 7.59
N SER A 126 -4.86 -5.49 8.29
CA SER A 126 -4.12 -6.73 7.98
C SER A 126 -4.62 -7.91 8.82
N GLY A 127 -4.42 -9.12 8.33
CA GLY A 127 -4.58 -10.34 9.12
C GLY A 127 -5.87 -11.13 8.91
N ILE A 128 -6.80 -10.71 8.06
CA ILE A 128 -8.11 -11.36 7.91
C ILE A 128 -8.36 -11.91 6.48
N GLY A 129 -7.33 -11.90 5.62
CA GLY A 129 -7.46 -12.44 4.25
C GLY A 129 -7.89 -11.41 3.20
N HIS A 130 -7.99 -10.14 3.59
CA HIS A 130 -8.28 -9.01 2.70
C HIS A 130 -7.09 -8.05 2.61
N ASP A 131 -5.87 -8.60 2.69
CA ASP A 131 -4.65 -7.81 2.54
C ASP A 131 -4.55 -7.21 1.12
N ILE A 132 -3.99 -6.02 1.02
CA ILE A 132 -3.52 -5.49 -0.25
C ILE A 132 -2.31 -6.32 -0.65
N VAL A 133 -2.38 -7.01 -1.79
CA VAL A 133 -1.30 -7.91 -2.21
C VAL A 133 -0.90 -7.71 -3.66
N ALA A 134 0.38 -7.96 -3.93
CA ALA A 134 0.91 -8.16 -5.27
C ALA A 134 1.43 -9.60 -5.41
N ILE A 135 0.98 -10.29 -6.42
CA ILE A 135 1.40 -11.66 -6.77
C ILE A 135 2.28 -11.55 -8.01
N LEU A 136 3.56 -11.84 -7.85
CA LEU A 136 4.52 -11.79 -8.93
C LEU A 136 4.54 -13.14 -9.67
N ASP A 137 4.43 -13.13 -10.99
CA ASP A 137 4.55 -14.27 -11.89
C ASP A 137 3.64 -15.47 -11.51
N GLY A 138 2.52 -15.17 -10.88
CA GLY A 138 1.54 -16.18 -10.46
C GLY A 138 1.93 -16.98 -9.21
N ASP A 139 2.96 -16.59 -8.48
CA ASP A 139 3.32 -17.26 -7.20
C ASP A 139 2.36 -16.84 -6.07
N GLU A 140 1.20 -17.47 -6.03
CA GLU A 140 0.20 -17.26 -4.96
C GLU A 140 0.65 -17.77 -3.59
N SER A 141 1.73 -18.56 -3.53
CA SER A 141 2.25 -19.09 -2.27
C SER A 141 3.05 -18.04 -1.49
N ASN A 142 3.59 -17.05 -2.19
CA ASN A 142 4.44 -16.00 -1.61
C ASN A 142 4.00 -14.61 -2.09
N PRO A 143 2.78 -14.17 -1.78
CA PRO A 143 2.31 -12.84 -2.14
C PRO A 143 3.07 -11.76 -1.35
N TYR A 144 3.35 -10.65 -2.00
CA TYR A 144 3.84 -9.45 -1.33
C TYR A 144 2.67 -8.75 -0.65
N VAL A 145 2.67 -8.69 0.68
CA VAL A 145 1.66 -7.95 1.47
C VAL A 145 2.03 -6.47 1.49
N LEU A 146 1.12 -5.62 1.05
CA LEU A 146 1.39 -4.21 0.76
C LEU A 146 0.67 -3.22 1.69
N ASN A 147 -0.06 -3.70 2.70
CA ASN A 147 -0.82 -2.84 3.62
C ASN A 147 0.05 -1.75 4.28
N GLU A 148 1.30 -2.09 4.66
CA GLU A 148 2.24 -1.14 5.25
C GLU A 148 2.82 -0.12 4.26
N TYR A 149 2.64 -0.35 2.96
CA TYR A 149 3.09 0.52 1.87
C TYR A 149 1.96 1.39 1.30
N TYR A 150 0.74 1.21 1.81
CA TYR A 150 -0.39 2.05 1.43
C TYR A 150 -0.38 3.35 2.24
N GLU A 151 -0.53 4.47 1.56
CA GLU A 151 -0.69 5.78 2.15
C GLU A 151 -1.94 6.45 1.55
N THR A 152 -2.81 7.01 2.41
CA THR A 152 -3.91 7.84 1.93
C THR A 152 -3.40 9.17 1.38
N ASN A 153 -4.14 9.77 0.48
CA ASN A 153 -3.94 11.16 0.16
C ASN A 153 -4.17 12.05 1.39
N ASN A 154 -3.56 13.22 1.42
CA ASN A 154 -3.75 14.14 2.54
C ASN A 154 -5.22 14.55 2.65
N ASP A 155 -5.77 14.46 3.86
CA ASP A 155 -7.15 14.85 4.19
C ASP A 155 -8.23 14.06 3.44
N ASP A 156 -7.87 12.91 2.82
CA ASP A 156 -8.78 12.11 2.02
C ASP A 156 -8.56 10.61 2.27
N TYR A 157 -9.49 9.98 2.99
CA TYR A 157 -9.43 8.55 3.25
C TYR A 157 -10.01 7.70 2.12
N THR A 158 -10.66 8.31 1.14
CA THR A 158 -11.29 7.63 0.01
C THR A 158 -10.31 7.32 -1.11
N SER A 159 -9.12 7.90 -1.08
CA SER A 159 -8.09 7.68 -2.07
C SER A 159 -6.70 7.55 -1.45
N GLY A 160 -5.82 6.86 -2.15
CA GLY A 160 -4.45 6.68 -1.73
C GLY A 160 -3.63 5.88 -2.74
N PHE A 161 -2.41 5.57 -2.35
CA PHE A 161 -1.50 4.86 -3.23
C PHE A 161 -0.61 3.89 -2.47
N VAL A 162 -0.18 2.84 -3.17
CA VAL A 162 0.89 1.95 -2.76
C VAL A 162 2.14 2.30 -3.55
N ARG A 163 3.27 2.37 -2.87
CA ARG A 163 4.59 2.49 -3.47
C ARG A 163 5.49 1.38 -2.96
N PHE A 164 5.66 0.32 -3.75
CA PHE A 164 6.41 -0.86 -3.34
C PHE A 164 7.65 -1.09 -4.20
N PRO A 165 8.88 -1.11 -3.61
CA PRO A 165 10.11 -1.38 -4.35
C PRO A 165 10.35 -2.89 -4.45
N PHE A 166 10.25 -3.45 -5.64
CA PHE A 166 10.81 -4.77 -5.91
C PHE A 166 12.34 -4.72 -5.92
N ARG A 167 12.97 -5.84 -5.66
CA ARG A 167 14.42 -5.96 -5.64
C ARG A 167 14.87 -7.22 -6.34
N ASP A 168 15.96 -7.10 -7.09
CA ASP A 168 16.72 -8.22 -7.67
C ASP A 168 15.83 -9.19 -8.47
N LEU A 169 14.88 -8.65 -9.24
CA LEU A 169 14.09 -9.45 -10.18
C LEU A 169 15.02 -10.04 -11.26
N THR A 170 14.68 -11.21 -11.76
CA THR A 170 15.39 -11.81 -12.87
C THR A 170 15.16 -11.01 -14.16
N PRO A 171 16.11 -10.98 -15.11
CA PRO A 171 15.84 -10.40 -16.42
C PRO A 171 14.73 -11.16 -17.14
N GLY A 172 13.84 -10.44 -17.81
CA GLY A 172 12.77 -11.01 -18.61
C GLY A 172 11.38 -10.42 -18.33
N LEU A 173 10.39 -11.08 -18.91
CA LEU A 173 8.99 -10.66 -18.75
C LEU A 173 8.46 -11.08 -17.38
N HIS A 174 7.86 -10.13 -16.69
CA HIS A 174 7.18 -10.33 -15.41
C HIS A 174 5.74 -9.85 -15.48
N THR A 175 4.90 -10.47 -14.67
CA THR A 175 3.49 -10.10 -14.50
C THR A 175 3.20 -9.94 -13.02
N ILE A 176 2.53 -8.86 -12.66
CA ILE A 176 2.02 -8.64 -11.30
C ILE A 176 0.50 -8.67 -11.36
N LEU A 177 -0.12 -9.57 -10.59
CA LEU A 177 -1.53 -9.52 -10.26
C LEU A 177 -1.68 -8.81 -8.91
N PHE A 178 -2.33 -7.64 -8.94
CA PHE A 178 -2.62 -6.84 -7.76
C PHE A 178 -4.05 -7.11 -7.28
N LYS A 179 -4.23 -7.21 -5.95
CA LYS A 179 -5.53 -7.38 -5.30
C LYS A 179 -5.67 -6.40 -4.15
N ALA A 180 -6.84 -5.78 -4.01
CA ALA A 180 -7.19 -4.92 -2.87
C ALA A 180 -8.70 -5.01 -2.62
N TRP A 181 -9.11 -4.61 -1.43
CA TRP A 181 -10.51 -4.58 -1.01
C TRP A 181 -10.86 -3.20 -0.46
N ASP A 182 -12.12 -2.82 -0.56
CA ASP A 182 -12.68 -1.71 0.19
C ASP A 182 -13.03 -2.12 1.62
N VAL A 183 -13.55 -1.18 2.41
CA VAL A 183 -13.97 -1.42 3.79
C VAL A 183 -15.22 -2.29 3.90
N TYR A 184 -15.94 -2.58 2.80
CA TYR A 184 -17.10 -3.48 2.71
C TYR A 184 -16.74 -4.86 2.14
N ASN A 185 -15.46 -5.13 1.89
CA ASN A 185 -14.92 -6.38 1.33
C ASN A 185 -15.25 -6.62 -0.14
N ASN A 186 -15.48 -5.58 -0.92
CA ASN A 186 -15.55 -5.69 -2.36
C ASN A 186 -14.11 -5.75 -2.93
N LEU A 187 -13.85 -6.77 -3.75
CA LEU A 187 -12.53 -7.06 -4.31
C LEU A 187 -12.31 -6.31 -5.62
N VAL A 188 -11.16 -5.66 -5.77
CA VAL A 188 -10.60 -5.25 -7.05
C VAL A 188 -9.37 -6.07 -7.38
N THR A 189 -9.22 -6.41 -8.66
CA THR A 189 -8.01 -7.02 -9.21
C THR A 189 -7.56 -6.25 -10.44
N ALA A 190 -6.25 -6.11 -10.59
CA ALA A 190 -5.65 -5.55 -11.81
C ALA A 190 -4.32 -6.23 -12.11
N GLU A 191 -3.95 -6.27 -13.38
CA GLU A 191 -2.71 -6.88 -13.84
C GLU A 191 -1.85 -5.86 -14.57
N ILE A 192 -0.54 -5.94 -14.35
CA ILE A 192 0.46 -5.17 -15.09
C ILE A 192 1.61 -6.07 -15.50
N GLN A 193 2.08 -5.91 -16.73
CA GLN A 193 3.22 -6.62 -17.27
C GLN A 193 4.38 -5.67 -17.53
N PHE A 194 5.60 -6.15 -17.37
CA PHE A 194 6.81 -5.40 -17.67
C PHE A 194 7.97 -6.33 -18.02
N ASN A 195 8.93 -5.80 -18.77
CA ASN A 195 10.16 -6.52 -19.11
C ASN A 195 11.33 -5.92 -18.30
N ALA A 196 11.87 -6.70 -17.36
CA ALA A 196 12.99 -6.30 -16.53
C ALA A 196 14.32 -6.48 -17.27
N ILE A 197 15.13 -5.41 -17.35
CA ILE A 197 16.48 -5.42 -17.92
C ILE A 197 17.47 -5.02 -16.82
N CYS A 198 18.39 -5.93 -16.49
CA CYS A 198 19.42 -5.69 -15.49
C CYS A 198 20.62 -4.95 -16.09
N SER A 199 21.22 -4.06 -15.32
CA SER A 199 22.30 -3.17 -15.78
C SER A 199 23.63 -3.85 -16.10
N ASP A 200 23.79 -5.14 -15.78
CA ASP A 200 25.03 -5.88 -16.08
C ASP A 200 25.27 -6.11 -17.57
N ASP A 201 24.24 -5.94 -18.41
CA ASP A 201 24.35 -6.08 -19.85
C ASP A 201 24.76 -4.77 -20.58
N GLY A 202 24.92 -3.66 -19.89
CA GLY A 202 25.18 -2.35 -20.46
C GLY A 202 24.08 -1.85 -21.41
N LEU A 203 24.10 -0.57 -21.75
CA LEU A 203 23.20 -0.02 -22.76
C LEU A 203 23.54 -0.61 -24.12
N ARG A 204 22.80 -1.61 -24.58
CA ARG A 204 23.00 -2.24 -25.89
C ARG A 204 21.93 -1.73 -26.85
N VAL A 205 22.35 -0.90 -27.79
CA VAL A 205 21.48 -0.46 -28.89
C VAL A 205 21.60 -1.50 -30.02
N GLU A 206 20.64 -2.41 -30.13
CA GLU A 206 20.72 -3.53 -31.08
C GLU A 206 20.24 -3.17 -32.50
N ARG A 207 19.35 -2.21 -32.67
CA ARG A 207 18.84 -1.75 -33.96
C ARG A 207 18.56 -0.28 -33.95
N VAL A 208 19.35 0.51 -34.67
CA VAL A 208 19.00 1.89 -35.00
C VAL A 208 18.46 1.89 -36.43
N LEU A 209 17.19 2.08 -36.60
CA LEU A 209 16.58 2.28 -37.92
C LEU A 209 16.32 3.78 -38.09
N ASN A 210 17.02 4.37 -39.06
CA ASN A 210 16.69 5.71 -39.49
C ASN A 210 15.55 5.64 -40.50
N TYR A 211 14.36 6.04 -40.09
CA TYR A 211 13.18 6.06 -40.96
C TYR A 211 12.49 7.43 -40.90
N PRO A 212 12.20 8.06 -42.03
CA PRO A 212 12.60 7.67 -43.39
C PRO A 212 14.10 7.87 -43.63
N ASN A 213 14.72 7.00 -44.43
CA ASN A 213 16.10 7.18 -44.83
C ASN A 213 16.14 8.27 -45.91
N PRO A 214 16.66 9.49 -45.58
CA PRO A 214 16.60 10.62 -46.50
C PRO A 214 17.76 10.63 -47.53
N PHE A 215 18.65 9.61 -47.54
CA PHE A 215 19.78 9.57 -48.45
C PHE A 215 19.32 9.13 -49.85
N VAL A 216 19.05 10.07 -50.68
CA VAL A 216 18.98 9.89 -52.13
C VAL A 216 20.39 10.13 -52.66
N SER A 217 21.00 9.09 -53.19
CA SER A 217 22.26 9.27 -53.95
C SER A 217 21.94 10.02 -55.26
N TYR A 218 22.58 11.17 -55.45
CA TYR A 218 22.62 11.85 -56.74
C TYR A 218 23.76 11.26 -57.56
#